data_5c0b9ecd704f47e9534c72ecfdbc78b5
#
_entry.id   5c0b9ecd704f47e9534c72ecfdbc78b5
#
_cell.length_a   1.000
_cell.length_b   1.000
_cell.length_c   1.000
_cell.angle_alpha   90.00
_cell.angle_beta   90.00
_cell.angle_gamma   90.00
#
_symmetry.space_group_name_H-M   'P 1'
#
loop_
_entity.id
_entity.type
_entity.pdbx_description
1 polymer ?
#
loop_
_entity_poly.entity_id
_entity_poly.type
_entity_poly.pdbx_seq_one_letter_code
_entity_poly.pdbx_strand_id
1 'polypeptide(L)'
;MKPLIIVLIVIALFCTVFMYLCLAAISSKYSKYEEAEDQAMAAEKDFENKIKAYLKEQGCWYIKYWGGGGFTKSGIPDLLICCNGRFIAAEVKSSTGSPTDLQRKKIREIRDAGGIAFVLYPEHFETFKKMIQRIKEGKEC
;
A
#
# COMPACT_ATOMS: atom_id res chain seq x y z
N MET A 1 62.49 -1.69 -11.04
CA MET A 1 61.49 -0.74 -10.45
C MET A 1 60.40 -0.38 -11.46
N LYS A 2 60.64 -0.09 -12.72
CA LYS A 2 59.61 0.29 -13.72
C LYS A 2 58.49 -0.75 -13.92
N PRO A 3 58.72 -2.09 -14.03
CA PRO A 3 57.64 -3.04 -14.28
C PRO A 3 56.64 -3.14 -13.09
N LEU A 4 57.11 -3.04 -11.86
CA LEU A 4 56.24 -3.10 -10.68
C LEU A 4 55.29 -1.95 -10.61
N ILE A 5 55.70 -0.73 -10.98
CA ILE A 5 54.84 0.45 -11.00
C ILE A 5 53.70 0.31 -12.03
N ILE A 6 54.04 -0.26 -13.21
CA ILE A 6 53.01 -0.51 -14.26
C ILE A 6 51.96 -1.48 -13.75
N VAL A 7 52.38 -2.57 -13.10
CA VAL A 7 51.45 -3.55 -12.53
C VAL A 7 50.53 -2.95 -11.47
N LEU A 8 51.06 -2.10 -10.59
CA LEU A 8 50.25 -1.41 -9.57
C LEU A 8 49.25 -0.43 -10.18
N ILE A 9 49.62 0.29 -11.24
CA ILE A 9 48.72 1.17 -11.98
C ILE A 9 47.58 0.37 -12.63
N VAL A 10 47.88 -0.75 -13.26
CA VAL A 10 46.88 -1.62 -13.89
C VAL A 10 45.88 -2.17 -12.86
N ILE A 11 46.40 -2.62 -11.70
CA ILE A 11 45.55 -3.10 -10.60
C ILE A 11 44.64 -1.98 -10.09
N ALA A 12 45.18 -0.78 -9.89
CA ALA A 12 44.40 0.37 -9.43
C ALA A 12 43.28 0.74 -10.42
N LEU A 13 43.59 0.77 -11.71
CA LEU A 13 42.60 1.02 -12.79
C LEU A 13 41.52 -0.07 -12.82
N PHE A 14 41.90 -1.33 -12.67
CA PHE A 14 40.94 -2.43 -12.62
C PHE A 14 40.03 -2.31 -11.41
N CYS A 15 40.56 -2.01 -10.22
CA CYS A 15 39.78 -1.80 -9.00
C CYS A 15 38.79 -0.62 -9.15
N THR A 16 39.22 0.50 -9.75
CA THR A 16 38.34 1.66 -9.95
C THR A 16 37.20 1.36 -10.92
N VAL A 17 37.50 0.67 -12.05
CA VAL A 17 36.46 0.25 -13.00
C VAL A 17 35.50 -0.74 -12.35
N PHE A 18 36.01 -1.72 -11.61
CA PHE A 18 35.18 -2.69 -10.89
C PHE A 18 34.25 -2.01 -9.88
N MET A 19 34.79 -1.11 -9.05
CA MET A 19 34.00 -0.29 -8.12
C MET A 19 32.91 0.50 -8.84
N TYR A 20 33.22 1.13 -9.95
CA TYR A 20 32.25 1.87 -10.73
C TYR A 20 31.12 0.99 -11.26
N LEU A 21 31.43 -0.19 -11.80
CA LEU A 21 30.43 -1.16 -12.25
C LEU A 21 29.54 -1.68 -11.12
N CYS A 22 30.12 -1.94 -9.94
CA CYS A 22 29.34 -2.34 -8.75
C CYS A 22 28.39 -1.21 -8.32
N LEU A 23 28.84 0.02 -8.25
CA LEU A 23 28.00 1.17 -7.89
C LEU A 23 26.89 1.39 -8.92
N ALA A 24 27.19 1.29 -10.21
CA ALA A 24 26.19 1.40 -11.27
C ALA A 24 25.11 0.31 -11.18
N ALA A 25 25.51 -0.94 -10.89
CA ALA A 25 24.58 -2.05 -10.69
C ALA A 25 23.67 -1.83 -9.47
N ILE A 26 24.23 -1.35 -8.35
CA ILE A 26 23.47 -1.02 -7.15
C ILE A 26 22.49 0.13 -7.44
N SER A 27 22.94 1.21 -8.07
CA SER A 27 22.11 2.36 -8.44
C SER A 27 20.93 1.94 -9.34
N SER A 28 21.19 1.13 -10.37
CA SER A 28 20.15 0.60 -11.26
C SER A 28 19.11 -0.27 -10.52
N LYS A 29 19.55 -1.00 -9.51
CA LYS A 29 18.64 -1.80 -8.68
C LYS A 29 17.77 -0.93 -7.80
N TYR A 30 18.35 0.10 -7.18
CA TYR A 30 17.61 1.08 -6.38
C TYR A 30 16.54 1.82 -7.19
N SER A 31 16.90 2.33 -8.38
CA SER A 31 15.95 3.02 -9.26
C SER A 31 14.75 2.12 -9.61
N LYS A 32 14.95 0.84 -9.88
CA LYS A 32 13.86 -0.11 -10.15
C LYS A 32 12.94 -0.33 -8.93
N TYR A 33 13.49 -0.34 -7.72
CA TYR A 33 12.69 -0.45 -6.50
C TYR A 33 11.83 0.81 -6.28
N GLU A 34 12.40 2.00 -6.45
CA GLU A 34 11.67 3.27 -6.33
C GLU A 34 10.53 3.34 -7.36
N GLU A 35 10.80 3.00 -8.63
CA GLU A 35 9.79 2.97 -9.68
C GLU A 35 8.65 1.97 -9.36
N ALA A 36 8.97 0.80 -8.81
CA ALA A 36 7.97 -0.20 -8.42
C ALA A 36 7.12 0.26 -7.23
N GLU A 37 7.73 0.94 -6.26
CA GLU A 37 7.03 1.53 -5.10
C GLU A 37 6.08 2.66 -5.53
N ASP A 38 6.55 3.56 -6.41
CA ASP A 38 5.72 4.64 -6.95
C ASP A 38 4.53 4.11 -7.78
N GLN A 39 4.75 3.08 -8.59
CA GLN A 39 3.68 2.41 -9.34
C GLN A 39 2.66 1.74 -8.41
N ALA A 40 3.12 1.07 -7.36
CA ALA A 40 2.23 0.43 -6.38
C ALA A 40 1.40 1.47 -5.63
N MET A 41 2.00 2.60 -5.25
CA MET A 41 1.32 3.72 -4.58
C MET A 41 0.30 4.39 -5.50
N ALA A 42 0.62 4.61 -6.77
CA ALA A 42 -0.30 5.15 -7.76
C ALA A 42 -1.51 4.20 -7.98
N ALA A 43 -1.25 2.90 -8.12
CA ALA A 43 -2.30 1.88 -8.27
C ALA A 43 -3.23 1.80 -7.06
N GLU A 44 -2.69 1.90 -5.84
CA GLU A 44 -3.47 1.94 -4.59
C GLU A 44 -4.39 3.16 -4.55
N LYS A 45 -3.86 4.34 -4.90
CA LYS A 45 -4.63 5.59 -4.96
C LYS A 45 -5.74 5.54 -6.01
N ASP A 46 -5.47 4.99 -7.19
CA ASP A 46 -6.47 4.82 -8.25
C ASP A 46 -7.57 3.85 -7.82
N PHE A 47 -7.22 2.77 -7.15
CA PHE A 47 -8.17 1.81 -6.61
C PHE A 47 -9.02 2.44 -5.50
N GLU A 48 -8.42 3.19 -4.58
CA GLU A 48 -9.15 3.95 -3.55
C GLU A 48 -10.17 4.91 -4.17
N ASN A 49 -9.79 5.61 -5.25
CA ASN A 49 -10.70 6.51 -5.95
C ASN A 49 -11.91 5.77 -6.57
N LYS A 50 -11.71 4.57 -7.11
CA LYS A 50 -12.79 3.70 -7.59
C LYS A 50 -13.74 3.28 -6.47
N ILE A 51 -13.21 2.93 -5.30
CA ILE A 51 -14.02 2.60 -4.12
C ILE A 51 -14.86 3.80 -3.69
N LYS A 52 -14.25 4.97 -3.56
CA LYS A 52 -14.94 6.21 -3.17
C LYS A 52 -16.05 6.59 -4.14
N ALA A 53 -15.78 6.49 -5.44
CA ALA A 53 -16.79 6.74 -6.47
C ALA A 53 -17.99 5.80 -6.32
N TYR A 54 -17.75 4.50 -6.15
CA TYR A 54 -18.78 3.50 -5.93
C TYR A 54 -19.60 3.78 -4.64
N LEU A 55 -18.93 4.06 -3.52
CA LEU A 55 -19.62 4.38 -2.26
C LEU A 55 -20.52 5.59 -2.38
N LYS A 56 -20.05 6.63 -3.08
CA LYS A 56 -20.86 7.84 -3.37
C LYS A 56 -22.10 7.49 -4.23
N GLU A 57 -21.94 6.70 -5.27
CA GLU A 57 -23.04 6.23 -6.11
C GLU A 57 -24.07 5.43 -5.31
N GLN A 58 -23.59 4.61 -4.36
CA GLN A 58 -24.46 3.81 -3.49
C GLN A 58 -25.12 4.62 -2.36
N GLY A 59 -24.78 5.90 -2.18
CA GLY A 59 -25.31 6.74 -1.11
C GLY A 59 -24.77 6.37 0.27
N CYS A 60 -23.64 5.67 0.35
CA CYS A 60 -22.95 5.39 1.61
C CYS A 60 -22.14 6.63 2.04
N TRP A 61 -22.22 6.96 3.32
CA TRP A 61 -21.31 7.97 3.88
C TRP A 61 -19.93 7.38 4.12
N TYR A 62 -18.87 8.11 3.83
CA TYR A 62 -17.50 7.70 4.11
C TYR A 62 -16.57 8.88 4.36
N ILE A 63 -15.49 8.62 5.08
CA ILE A 63 -14.33 9.50 5.17
C ILE A 63 -13.05 8.74 4.86
N LYS A 64 -12.08 9.41 4.25
CA LYS A 64 -10.71 8.94 4.22
C LYS A 64 -10.00 9.38 5.50
N TYR A 65 -9.41 8.41 6.21
CA TYR A 65 -8.58 8.69 7.37
C TYR A 65 -7.12 8.93 6.96
N TRP A 66 -6.57 10.03 7.42
CA TRP A 66 -5.17 10.40 7.17
C TRP A 66 -4.33 10.16 8.42
N GLY A 67 -3.49 9.13 8.41
CA GLY A 67 -2.67 8.71 9.55
C GLY A 67 -1.34 9.47 9.73
N GLY A 68 -1.11 10.60 9.05
CA GLY A 68 0.20 11.25 8.96
C GLY A 68 0.44 12.48 9.85
N GLY A 69 -0.50 12.90 10.67
CA GLY A 69 -0.34 14.05 11.58
C GLY A 69 0.08 13.63 12.98
N GLY A 70 0.87 14.47 13.68
CA GLY A 70 1.37 14.20 15.05
C GLY A 70 0.28 13.94 16.11
N PHE A 71 -0.99 14.17 15.82
CA PHE A 71 -2.14 13.90 16.67
C PHE A 71 -3.05 12.77 16.16
N THR A 72 -2.70 12.11 15.04
CA THR A 72 -3.52 11.05 14.46
C THR A 72 -3.07 9.68 14.97
N LYS A 73 -4.04 8.80 15.28
CA LYS A 73 -3.75 7.41 15.67
C LYS A 73 -3.29 6.62 14.46
N SER A 74 -2.15 5.96 14.58
CA SER A 74 -1.62 5.10 13.53
C SER A 74 -2.41 3.79 13.41
N GLY A 75 -2.40 3.20 12.20
CA GLY A 75 -2.99 1.90 11.92
C GLY A 75 -4.51 1.90 11.74
N ILE A 76 -5.16 3.06 11.80
CA ILE A 76 -6.59 3.17 11.45
C ILE A 76 -6.74 2.90 9.95
N PRO A 77 -7.74 2.09 9.53
CA PRO A 77 -8.01 1.82 8.12
C PRO A 77 -8.28 3.08 7.29
N ASP A 78 -7.88 3.05 6.01
CA ASP A 78 -7.93 4.20 5.08
C ASP A 78 -9.32 4.78 4.91
N LEU A 79 -10.35 3.94 4.83
CA LEU A 79 -11.74 4.35 4.64
C LEU A 79 -12.60 3.88 5.81
N LEU A 80 -13.24 4.85 6.46
CA LEU A 80 -14.30 4.60 7.45
C LEU A 80 -15.64 4.89 6.79
N ILE A 81 -16.54 3.92 6.79
CA ILE A 81 -17.76 3.92 5.97
C ILE A 81 -18.96 3.65 6.87
N CYS A 82 -20.04 4.38 6.66
CA CYS A 82 -21.34 4.07 7.22
C CYS A 82 -22.32 3.80 6.07
N CYS A 83 -22.91 2.61 6.03
CA CYS A 83 -23.87 2.23 5.03
C CYS A 83 -25.05 1.52 5.71
N ASN A 84 -26.26 2.07 5.55
CA ASN A 84 -27.48 1.55 6.16
C ASN A 84 -27.31 1.20 7.67
N GLY A 85 -26.71 2.13 8.43
CA GLY A 85 -26.47 1.96 9.88
C GLY A 85 -25.33 1.02 10.26
N ARG A 86 -24.65 0.39 9.30
CA ARG A 86 -23.49 -0.50 9.55
C ARG A 86 -22.19 0.28 9.44
N PHE A 87 -21.32 0.11 10.43
CA PHE A 87 -19.95 0.64 10.40
C PHE A 87 -19.02 -0.34 9.67
N ILE A 88 -18.32 0.16 8.67
CA ILE A 88 -17.40 -0.61 7.85
C ILE A 88 -16.07 0.14 7.79
N ALA A 89 -14.97 -0.56 7.96
CA ALA A 89 -13.61 -0.02 7.84
C ALA A 89 -12.82 -0.83 6.81
N ALA A 90 -12.32 -0.15 5.78
CA ALA A 90 -11.55 -0.77 4.72
C ALA A 90 -10.13 -0.20 4.67
N GLU A 91 -9.15 -1.05 4.88
CA GLU A 91 -7.75 -0.79 4.58
C GLU A 91 -7.53 -1.10 3.11
N VAL A 92 -7.14 -0.11 2.31
CA VAL A 92 -6.94 -0.27 0.87
C VAL A 92 -5.49 -0.64 0.59
N LYS A 93 -5.27 -1.62 -0.27
CA LYS A 93 -3.94 -2.03 -0.71
C LYS A 93 -3.91 -2.29 -2.21
N SER A 94 -2.75 -2.05 -2.83
CA SER A 94 -2.47 -2.56 -4.18
C SER A 94 -2.41 -4.10 -4.16
N SER A 95 -2.45 -4.73 -5.33
CA SER A 95 -2.41 -6.21 -5.44
C SER A 95 -1.15 -6.83 -4.81
N THR A 96 -0.08 -6.07 -4.69
CA THR A 96 1.20 -6.50 -4.09
C THR A 96 1.42 -5.97 -2.68
N GLY A 97 0.57 -5.05 -2.22
CA GLY A 97 0.69 -4.41 -0.91
C GLY A 97 0.29 -5.34 0.23
N SER A 98 0.84 -5.09 1.41
CA SER A 98 0.49 -5.83 2.63
C SER A 98 0.18 -4.88 3.78
N PRO A 99 -0.84 -5.16 4.60
CA PRO A 99 -1.12 -4.37 5.78
C PRO A 99 -0.03 -4.56 6.84
N THR A 100 0.27 -3.50 7.58
CA THR A 100 1.18 -3.57 8.74
C THR A 100 0.53 -4.33 9.90
N ASP A 101 1.34 -4.75 10.88
CA ASP A 101 0.81 -5.41 12.08
C ASP A 101 -0.14 -4.53 12.87
N LEU A 102 0.13 -3.21 12.88
CA LEU A 102 -0.74 -2.25 13.54
C LEU A 102 -2.09 -2.12 12.81
N GLN A 103 -2.11 -2.09 11.48
CA GLN A 103 -3.35 -2.11 10.68
C GLN A 103 -4.13 -3.41 10.91
N ARG A 104 -3.46 -4.57 10.90
CA ARG A 104 -4.07 -5.87 11.25
C ARG A 104 -4.69 -5.87 12.65
N LYS A 105 -3.98 -5.29 13.63
CA LYS A 105 -4.50 -5.15 15.00
C LYS A 105 -5.76 -4.28 15.02
N LYS A 106 -5.76 -3.13 14.35
CA LYS A 106 -6.94 -2.24 14.31
C LYS A 106 -8.14 -2.87 13.61
N ILE A 107 -7.92 -3.62 12.55
CA ILE A 107 -8.98 -4.40 11.89
C ILE A 107 -9.61 -5.40 12.87
N ARG A 108 -8.81 -6.10 13.67
CA ARG A 108 -9.34 -7.02 14.70
C ARG A 108 -10.14 -6.28 15.78
N GLU A 109 -9.59 -5.19 16.33
CA GLU A 109 -10.28 -4.37 17.33
C GLU A 109 -11.66 -3.89 16.85
N ILE A 110 -11.78 -3.48 15.59
CA ILE A 110 -13.05 -3.05 15.01
C ILE A 110 -14.03 -4.22 14.88
N ARG A 111 -13.56 -5.40 14.47
CA ARG A 111 -14.39 -6.62 14.38
C ARG A 111 -14.89 -7.07 15.75
N ASP A 112 -14.01 -7.07 16.75
CA ASP A 112 -14.33 -7.44 18.13
C ASP A 112 -15.38 -6.50 18.73
N ALA A 113 -15.40 -5.23 18.28
CA ALA A 113 -16.41 -4.24 18.64
C ALA A 113 -17.73 -4.36 17.83
N GLY A 114 -17.86 -5.37 16.95
CA GLY A 114 -19.06 -5.58 16.13
C GLY A 114 -19.09 -4.83 14.79
N GLY A 115 -18.00 -4.15 14.43
CA GLY A 115 -17.86 -3.51 13.11
C GLY A 115 -17.40 -4.49 12.02
N ILE A 116 -17.62 -4.12 10.78
CA ILE A 116 -17.09 -4.84 9.62
C ILE A 116 -15.75 -4.21 9.24
N ALA A 117 -14.64 -4.97 9.27
CA ALA A 117 -13.34 -4.43 8.91
C ALA A 117 -12.50 -5.46 8.15
N PHE A 118 -11.76 -5.00 7.13
CA PHE A 118 -10.96 -5.87 6.27
C PHE A 118 -9.91 -5.08 5.49
N VAL A 119 -8.98 -5.82 4.88
CA VAL A 119 -8.09 -5.31 3.84
C VAL A 119 -8.78 -5.51 2.50
N LEU A 120 -8.86 -4.45 1.70
CA LEU A 120 -9.52 -4.46 0.39
C LEU A 120 -8.49 -4.34 -0.72
N TYR A 121 -8.41 -5.39 -1.51
CA TYR A 121 -7.56 -5.49 -2.70
C TYR A 121 -8.39 -5.34 -3.98
N PRO A 122 -7.77 -4.95 -5.11
CA PRO A 122 -8.47 -4.80 -6.40
C PRO A 122 -9.26 -6.05 -6.82
N GLU A 123 -8.72 -7.24 -6.61
CA GLU A 123 -9.36 -8.52 -6.93
C GLU A 123 -10.61 -8.82 -6.09
N HIS A 124 -10.74 -8.19 -4.93
CA HIS A 124 -11.90 -8.34 -4.05
C HIS A 124 -12.98 -7.27 -4.25
N PHE A 125 -12.81 -6.36 -5.21
CA PHE A 125 -13.72 -5.23 -5.38
C PHE A 125 -15.16 -5.65 -5.72
N GLU A 126 -15.35 -6.67 -6.54
CA GLU A 126 -16.68 -7.19 -6.85
C GLU A 126 -17.35 -7.82 -5.62
N THR A 127 -16.59 -8.50 -4.78
CA THR A 127 -17.08 -9.05 -3.50
C THR A 127 -17.49 -7.93 -2.55
N PHE A 128 -16.69 -6.87 -2.48
CA PHE A 128 -17.01 -5.67 -1.71
C PHE A 128 -18.32 -5.03 -2.20
N LYS A 129 -18.51 -4.87 -3.50
CA LYS A 129 -19.73 -4.31 -4.07
C LYS A 129 -20.96 -5.16 -3.70
N LYS A 130 -20.86 -6.48 -3.79
CA LYS A 130 -21.94 -7.39 -3.38
C LYS A 130 -22.27 -7.26 -1.89
N MET A 131 -21.26 -7.11 -1.04
CA MET A 131 -21.45 -6.89 0.40
C MET A 131 -22.21 -5.58 0.67
N ILE A 132 -21.82 -4.47 0.04
CA ILE A 132 -22.50 -3.18 0.18
C ILE A 132 -23.97 -3.29 -0.26
N GLN A 133 -24.27 -3.97 -1.37
CA GLN A 133 -25.64 -4.18 -1.83
C GLN A 133 -26.47 -4.96 -0.81
N ARG A 134 -25.95 -6.06 -0.25
CA ARG A 134 -26.62 -6.86 0.78
C ARG A 134 -26.93 -6.02 2.04
N ILE A 135 -25.98 -5.19 2.47
CA ILE A 135 -26.16 -4.28 3.60
C ILE A 135 -27.30 -3.29 3.31
N LYS A 136 -27.34 -2.72 2.11
CA LYS A 136 -28.43 -1.80 1.69
C LYS A 136 -29.80 -2.47 1.66
N GLU A 137 -29.85 -3.75 1.30
CA GLU A 137 -31.08 -4.55 1.30
C GLU A 137 -31.49 -5.01 2.73
N GLY A 138 -30.73 -4.66 3.76
CA GLY A 138 -30.97 -5.08 5.14
C GLY A 138 -30.69 -6.57 5.40
N LYS A 139 -29.96 -7.23 4.50
CA LYS A 139 -29.56 -8.64 4.64
C LYS A 139 -28.28 -8.74 5.49
N GLU A 140 -28.19 -9.78 6.30
CA GLU A 140 -26.97 -10.06 7.06
C GLU A 140 -25.79 -10.38 6.11
N CYS A 141 -24.58 -9.95 6.52
CA CYS A 141 -23.33 -10.19 5.80
C CYS A 141 -22.65 -11.46 6.30
#